data_bc241a39eb6107b916607007699677e5
#
_entry.id   bc241a39eb6107b916607007699677e5
#
_cell.length_a   1.000
_cell.length_b   1.000
_cell.length_c   1.000
_cell.angle_alpha   90.00
_cell.angle_beta   90.00
_cell.angle_gamma   90.00
#
_symmetry.space_group_name_H-M   'P 1'
#
loop_
_entity.id
_entity.type
_entity.pdbx_description
1 polymer ?
#
loop_
_entity_poly.entity_id
_entity_poly.type
_entity_poly.pdbx_seq_one_letter_code
_entity_poly.pdbx_strand_id
1 'polypeptide(L)'
;LFEYQYITEDAPEKVVKRTMNQNRAHRQPEQPAPRGKGKKTARKKKRSSAFLPVLFGITIAFAVACLALCWMILNDSSNLMNNKADITLGDYIGMTQEQAQATDQVASGQISVDWEQEYNSNYAAGYIYKQSPVSGRTVREGQNVTLTVSLGTQYVTVPDVTNYVQADAEQQLKDLGVSVLVTQAVDTSVATGAVIRTDPAAGSQVEAGSTVVV
;
A
#
# COMPACT_ATOMS: atom_id res chain seq x y z
N LEU A 1 -12.05 -7.46 37.54
CA LEU A 1 -13.29 -7.10 36.83
C LEU A 1 -13.01 -5.79 36.10
N PHE A 2 -12.62 -5.84 34.83
CA PHE A 2 -12.56 -4.69 33.92
C PHE A 2 -13.64 -4.89 32.87
N GLU A 3 -14.59 -3.99 32.88
CA GLU A 3 -15.74 -3.92 31.98
C GLU A 3 -15.31 -3.11 30.75
N TYR A 4 -15.32 -3.73 29.56
CA TYR A 4 -15.08 -3.04 28.27
C TYR A 4 -16.40 -2.43 27.79
N GLN A 5 -16.51 -1.12 27.80
CA GLN A 5 -17.60 -0.39 27.12
C GLN A 5 -17.27 -0.26 25.64
N TYR A 6 -18.13 -0.84 24.80
CA TYR A 6 -18.16 -0.58 23.37
C TYR A 6 -18.83 0.78 23.12
N ILE A 7 -18.10 1.69 22.51
CA ILE A 7 -18.65 2.95 22.00
C ILE A 7 -19.12 2.67 20.57
N THR A 8 -20.44 2.65 20.37
CA THR A 8 -21.06 2.68 19.05
C THR A 8 -21.17 4.13 18.62
N GLU A 9 -20.45 4.52 17.59
CA GLU A 9 -20.60 5.82 16.91
C GLU A 9 -21.83 5.78 16.01
N ASP A 10 -22.86 6.49 16.42
CA ASP A 10 -24.05 6.80 15.62
C ASP A 10 -23.72 7.85 14.56
N ALA A 11 -23.90 7.51 13.30
CA ALA A 11 -23.86 8.43 12.18
C ALA A 11 -25.15 9.27 12.09
N PRO A 12 -25.11 10.59 11.85
CA PRO A 12 -26.32 11.39 11.77
C PRO A 12 -27.03 11.22 10.42
N GLU A 13 -28.28 10.82 10.51
CA GLU A 13 -29.27 10.70 9.45
C GLU A 13 -29.63 12.09 8.89
N LYS A 14 -29.40 12.31 7.59
CA LYS A 14 -29.83 13.54 6.89
C LYS A 14 -31.34 13.49 6.62
N VAL A 15 -32.09 14.25 7.39
CA VAL A 15 -33.51 14.52 7.17
C VAL A 15 -33.69 15.45 5.97
N VAL A 16 -34.23 14.92 4.88
CA VAL A 16 -34.67 15.68 3.71
C VAL A 16 -36.10 16.19 4.00
N LYS A 17 -36.24 17.50 4.26
CA LYS A 17 -37.55 18.16 4.33
C LYS A 17 -38.12 18.39 2.92
N ARG A 18 -39.14 17.66 2.54
CA ARG A 18 -40.01 17.96 1.42
C ARG A 18 -40.96 19.09 1.83
N THR A 19 -40.87 20.24 1.19
CA THR A 19 -41.91 21.27 1.22
C THR A 19 -42.86 21.02 0.09
N MET A 20 -44.08 20.66 0.47
CA MET A 20 -45.26 20.62 -0.37
C MET A 20 -45.74 22.06 -0.62
N ASN A 21 -45.84 22.50 -1.87
CA ASN A 21 -46.52 23.74 -2.22
C ASN A 21 -47.82 23.37 -2.95
N GLN A 22 -48.91 23.67 -2.28
CA GLN A 22 -50.27 23.48 -2.80
C GLN A 22 -50.66 24.65 -3.68
N ASN A 23 -50.97 24.34 -4.93
CA ASN A 23 -51.69 25.20 -5.86
C ASN A 23 -53.14 25.38 -5.41
N ARG A 24 -53.60 26.60 -5.35
CA ARG A 24 -55.03 26.93 -5.29
C ARG A 24 -55.39 27.83 -6.46
N ALA A 25 -56.23 27.27 -7.33
CA ALA A 25 -56.84 27.90 -8.47
C ALA A 25 -57.85 28.99 -8.05
N HIS A 26 -57.96 30.10 -8.79
CA HIS A 26 -59.18 30.88 -8.90
C HIS A 26 -59.27 31.56 -10.28
N ARG A 27 -60.18 31.05 -11.04
CA ARG A 27 -61.26 31.58 -11.94
C ARG A 27 -61.06 32.98 -12.52
N GLN A 28 -61.26 32.96 -13.85
CA GLN A 28 -61.66 34.06 -14.74
C GLN A 28 -62.99 34.74 -14.32
N PRO A 29 -63.29 35.97 -14.82
CA PRO A 29 -64.22 36.06 -15.96
C PRO A 29 -63.87 37.10 -17.05
N GLU A 30 -64.38 36.75 -18.22
CA GLU A 30 -64.74 37.38 -19.49
C GLU A 30 -64.83 38.91 -19.64
N GLN A 31 -64.27 39.33 -20.80
CA GLN A 31 -64.63 40.22 -21.92
C GLN A 31 -65.55 41.46 -21.70
N PRO A 32 -65.48 42.57 -22.54
CA PRO A 32 -65.57 42.49 -24.02
C PRO A 32 -64.73 43.53 -24.83
N ALA A 33 -64.63 43.30 -26.14
CA ALA A 33 -64.13 44.25 -27.14
C ALA A 33 -65.13 45.41 -27.44
N PRO A 34 -64.66 46.53 -28.02
CA PRO A 34 -64.93 46.73 -29.44
C PRO A 34 -63.88 47.54 -30.28
N ARG A 35 -63.87 47.21 -31.54
CA ARG A 35 -63.71 47.96 -32.80
C ARG A 35 -62.99 49.34 -32.83
N GLY A 36 -62.08 49.44 -33.78
CA GLY A 36 -61.99 50.67 -34.57
C GLY A 36 -60.65 51.01 -35.19
N LYS A 37 -60.45 50.65 -36.44
CA LYS A 37 -59.85 51.37 -37.58
C LYS A 37 -58.54 52.15 -37.37
N GLY A 38 -57.54 51.77 -38.18
CA GLY A 38 -56.45 52.70 -38.54
C GLY A 38 -55.22 52.03 -39.19
N LYS A 39 -55.23 51.85 -40.48
CA LYS A 39 -54.06 51.49 -41.29
C LYS A 39 -53.03 52.56 -41.18
N LYS A 40 -51.81 52.20 -40.73
CA LYS A 40 -50.54 52.83 -41.19
C LYS A 40 -49.45 51.76 -41.25
N THR A 41 -49.08 51.46 -42.44
CA THR A 41 -47.96 50.60 -42.81
C THR A 41 -46.63 51.25 -42.36
N ALA A 42 -46.05 50.73 -41.29
CA ALA A 42 -44.68 51.04 -40.95
C ALA A 42 -43.78 49.89 -41.41
N ARG A 43 -43.04 50.13 -42.45
CA ARG A 43 -41.99 49.29 -42.99
C ARG A 43 -40.94 49.05 -41.91
N LYS A 44 -41.00 47.90 -41.20
CA LYS A 44 -39.91 47.46 -40.30
C LYS A 44 -38.73 47.06 -41.15
N LYS A 45 -37.70 47.92 -41.13
CA LYS A 45 -36.36 47.66 -41.65
C LYS A 45 -35.81 46.46 -40.85
N LYS A 46 -35.71 45.26 -41.48
CA LYS A 46 -35.02 44.12 -40.90
C LYS A 46 -33.56 44.51 -40.72
N ARG A 47 -33.18 44.89 -39.52
CA ARG A 47 -31.77 44.87 -39.10
C ARG A 47 -31.37 43.41 -39.00
N SER A 48 -30.67 42.93 -39.99
CA SER A 48 -29.99 41.64 -39.95
C SER A 48 -28.96 41.72 -38.81
N SER A 49 -29.25 41.04 -37.69
CA SER A 49 -28.28 40.90 -36.59
C SER A 49 -27.24 39.85 -37.04
N ALA A 50 -26.34 40.27 -37.93
CA ALA A 50 -25.19 39.47 -38.33
C ALA A 50 -24.20 39.24 -37.16
N PHE A 51 -24.42 39.89 -36.03
CA PHE A 51 -23.56 39.76 -34.84
C PHE A 51 -23.76 38.44 -34.07
N LEU A 52 -24.93 37.83 -34.15
CA LEU A 52 -25.20 36.59 -33.41
C LEU A 52 -24.39 35.39 -33.94
N PRO A 53 -24.32 35.12 -35.25
CA PRO A 53 -23.53 34.00 -35.76
C PRO A 53 -22.02 34.22 -35.61
N VAL A 54 -21.54 35.46 -35.60
CA VAL A 54 -20.10 35.76 -35.38
C VAL A 54 -19.72 35.50 -33.93
N LEU A 55 -20.57 35.85 -32.94
CA LEU A 55 -20.31 35.56 -31.55
C LEU A 55 -20.30 34.04 -31.31
N PHE A 56 -21.22 33.28 -31.89
CA PHE A 56 -21.24 31.82 -31.82
C PHE A 56 -19.98 31.18 -32.45
N GLY A 57 -19.50 31.72 -33.56
CA GLY A 57 -18.27 31.28 -34.22
C GLY A 57 -17.03 31.48 -33.32
N ILE A 58 -16.94 32.61 -32.61
CA ILE A 58 -15.83 32.93 -31.71
C ILE A 58 -15.86 32.02 -30.46
N THR A 59 -17.03 31.77 -29.90
CA THR A 59 -17.15 30.89 -28.72
C THR A 59 -16.80 29.43 -29.04
N ILE A 60 -17.19 28.93 -30.21
CA ILE A 60 -16.84 27.57 -30.64
C ILE A 60 -15.33 27.49 -30.93
N ALA A 61 -14.74 28.49 -31.63
CA ALA A 61 -13.30 28.51 -31.85
C ALA A 61 -12.49 28.55 -30.54
N PHE A 62 -12.94 29.33 -29.57
CA PHE A 62 -12.30 29.39 -28.27
C PHE A 62 -12.44 28.06 -27.50
N ALA A 63 -13.62 27.41 -27.54
CA ALA A 63 -13.83 26.11 -26.94
C ALA A 63 -12.94 25.02 -27.55
N VAL A 64 -12.80 25.02 -28.88
CA VAL A 64 -11.92 24.10 -29.61
C VAL A 64 -10.44 24.36 -29.25
N ALA A 65 -10.03 25.64 -29.18
CA ALA A 65 -8.68 26.02 -28.76
C ALA A 65 -8.38 25.56 -27.29
N CYS A 66 -9.34 25.76 -26.37
CA CYS A 66 -9.21 25.28 -24.99
C CYS A 66 -9.13 23.76 -24.91
N LEU A 67 -9.91 23.03 -25.69
CA LEU A 67 -9.84 21.56 -25.76
C LEU A 67 -8.51 21.09 -26.35
N ALA A 68 -8.01 21.76 -27.38
CA ALA A 68 -6.71 21.45 -27.97
C ALA A 68 -5.56 21.73 -27.00
N LEU A 69 -5.61 22.86 -26.26
CA LEU A 69 -4.64 23.16 -25.22
C LEU A 69 -4.72 22.15 -24.05
N CYS A 70 -5.92 21.80 -23.63
CA CYS A 70 -6.12 20.78 -22.59
C CYS A 70 -5.60 19.42 -23.05
N TRP A 71 -5.88 19.02 -24.30
CA TRP A 71 -5.34 17.80 -24.87
C TRP A 71 -3.80 17.84 -24.99
N MET A 72 -3.23 18.99 -25.38
CA MET A 72 -1.79 19.17 -25.46
C MET A 72 -1.13 19.07 -24.08
N ILE A 73 -1.71 19.70 -23.05
CA ILE A 73 -1.21 19.62 -21.65
C ILE A 73 -1.33 18.20 -21.12
N LEU A 74 -2.45 17.50 -21.37
CA LEU A 74 -2.63 16.12 -20.93
C LEU A 74 -1.68 15.16 -21.66
N ASN A 75 -1.45 15.39 -22.96
CA ASN A 75 -0.53 14.58 -23.75
C ASN A 75 0.95 14.83 -23.39
N ASP A 76 1.31 16.07 -23.08
CA ASP A 76 2.66 16.43 -22.60
C ASP A 76 2.90 15.87 -21.18
N SER A 77 1.88 15.91 -20.32
CA SER A 77 1.97 15.32 -18.98
C SER A 77 2.19 13.81 -19.03
N SER A 78 1.60 13.12 -20.02
CA SER A 78 1.85 11.67 -20.21
C SER A 78 3.28 11.39 -20.69
N ASN A 79 3.89 12.30 -21.47
CA ASN A 79 5.29 12.19 -21.87
C ASN A 79 6.26 12.54 -20.74
N LEU A 80 5.92 13.50 -19.88
CA LEU A 80 6.71 13.85 -18.68
C LEU A 80 6.71 12.72 -17.66
N MET A 81 5.58 12.00 -17.51
CA MET A 81 5.50 10.84 -16.61
C MET A 81 6.19 9.59 -17.16
N ASN A 82 6.41 9.52 -18.48
CA ASN A 82 7.01 8.35 -19.13
C ASN A 82 8.51 8.50 -19.40
N ASN A 83 9.09 9.66 -19.12
CA ASN A 83 10.52 9.96 -19.35
C ASN A 83 11.35 9.78 -18.06
N LYS A 84 11.07 8.70 -17.31
CA LYS A 84 11.94 8.30 -16.19
C LYS A 84 13.29 7.87 -16.74
N ALA A 85 14.36 8.47 -16.23
CA ALA A 85 15.71 8.15 -16.62
C ALA A 85 16.06 6.70 -16.29
N ASP A 86 16.88 6.10 -17.15
CA ASP A 86 17.51 4.80 -16.82
C ASP A 86 18.71 5.07 -15.94
N ILE A 87 18.77 4.43 -14.78
CA ILE A 87 19.86 4.54 -13.81
C ILE A 87 20.50 3.18 -13.58
N THR A 88 21.80 3.17 -13.31
CA THR A 88 22.52 1.96 -12.90
C THR A 88 22.42 1.80 -11.40
N LEU A 89 21.90 0.66 -10.96
CA LEU A 89 21.69 0.37 -9.54
C LEU A 89 23.03 0.19 -8.81
N GLY A 90 23.19 0.89 -7.69
CA GLY A 90 24.36 0.77 -6.80
C GLY A 90 24.42 -0.59 -6.10
N ASP A 91 25.52 -0.84 -5.41
CA ASP A 91 25.71 -2.00 -4.55
C ASP A 91 25.45 -1.60 -3.09
N TYR A 92 24.48 -2.26 -2.47
CA TYR A 92 24.08 -2.01 -1.09
C TYR A 92 24.45 -3.16 -0.16
N ILE A 93 24.97 -4.29 -0.71
CA ILE A 93 25.35 -5.45 0.10
C ILE A 93 26.52 -5.07 1.02
N GLY A 94 26.43 -5.42 2.29
CA GLY A 94 27.43 -5.10 3.31
C GLY A 94 27.30 -3.70 3.93
N MET A 95 26.30 -2.91 3.51
CA MET A 95 25.96 -1.63 4.16
C MET A 95 24.97 -1.86 5.30
N THR A 96 24.94 -0.91 6.25
CA THR A 96 23.80 -0.83 7.18
C THR A 96 22.62 -0.14 6.52
N GLN A 97 21.45 -0.24 7.15
CA GLN A 97 20.24 0.42 6.66
C GLN A 97 20.45 1.95 6.56
N GLU A 98 21.09 2.55 7.55
CA GLU A 98 21.39 4.00 7.59
C GLU A 98 22.34 4.40 6.47
N GLN A 99 23.38 3.59 6.22
CA GLN A 99 24.32 3.84 5.14
C GLN A 99 23.64 3.78 3.77
N ALA A 100 22.80 2.78 3.56
CA ALA A 100 22.05 2.66 2.30
C ALA A 100 21.08 3.83 2.10
N GLN A 101 20.39 4.28 3.14
CA GLN A 101 19.50 5.44 3.09
C GLN A 101 20.22 6.74 2.80
N ALA A 102 21.49 6.86 3.20
CA ALA A 102 22.31 8.03 2.94
C ALA A 102 22.93 8.06 1.53
N THR A 103 22.80 7.00 0.74
CA THR A 103 23.29 6.99 -0.65
C THR A 103 22.49 7.94 -1.53
N ASP A 104 23.15 8.55 -2.52
CA ASP A 104 22.51 9.53 -3.41
C ASP A 104 21.28 8.96 -4.10
N GLN A 105 21.29 7.69 -4.52
CA GLN A 105 20.18 7.05 -5.22
C GLN A 105 18.92 6.90 -4.34
N VAL A 106 19.10 6.61 -3.06
CA VAL A 106 17.99 6.47 -2.10
C VAL A 106 17.56 7.85 -1.59
N ALA A 107 18.51 8.68 -1.15
CA ALA A 107 18.24 9.99 -0.58
C ALA A 107 17.58 10.96 -1.57
N SER A 108 17.92 10.88 -2.87
CA SER A 108 17.28 11.70 -3.92
C SER A 108 15.96 11.12 -4.44
N GLY A 109 15.56 9.92 -4.01
CA GLY A 109 14.37 9.25 -4.49
C GLY A 109 14.48 8.69 -5.92
N GLN A 110 15.71 8.52 -6.44
CA GLN A 110 15.93 7.86 -7.72
C GLN A 110 15.45 6.40 -7.71
N ILE A 111 15.51 5.76 -6.55
CA ILE A 111 14.92 4.44 -6.30
C ILE A 111 14.02 4.49 -5.08
N SER A 112 13.02 3.60 -5.05
CA SER A 112 12.21 3.32 -3.87
C SER A 112 12.74 2.05 -3.22
N VAL A 113 12.93 2.04 -1.90
CA VAL A 113 13.48 0.88 -1.21
C VAL A 113 12.40 0.18 -0.39
N ASP A 114 12.21 -1.11 -0.65
CA ASP A 114 11.41 -2.02 0.16
C ASP A 114 12.35 -2.79 1.09
N TRP A 115 12.13 -2.63 2.40
CA TRP A 115 12.96 -3.24 3.42
C TRP A 115 12.37 -4.58 3.86
N GLU A 116 13.19 -5.63 3.75
CA GLU A 116 12.89 -6.95 4.29
C GLU A 116 13.88 -7.28 5.40
N GLN A 117 13.49 -8.17 6.32
CA GLN A 117 14.35 -8.64 7.40
C GLN A 117 14.24 -10.16 7.50
N GLU A 118 15.40 -10.82 7.51
CA GLU A 118 15.50 -12.27 7.63
C GLU A 118 16.69 -12.63 8.50
N TYR A 119 16.61 -13.78 9.17
CA TYR A 119 17.74 -14.31 9.89
C TYR A 119 18.81 -14.83 8.91
N ASN A 120 20.06 -14.49 9.15
CA ASN A 120 21.19 -14.95 8.35
C ASN A 120 22.44 -15.04 9.23
N SER A 121 22.98 -16.26 9.38
CA SER A 121 24.17 -16.48 10.22
C SER A 121 25.50 -16.01 9.60
N ASN A 122 25.50 -15.75 8.27
CA ASN A 122 26.71 -15.30 7.58
C ASN A 122 26.94 -13.79 7.64
N TYR A 123 25.91 -13.04 8.04
CA TYR A 123 25.97 -11.59 8.13
C TYR A 123 25.53 -11.13 9.52
N ALA A 124 26.28 -10.21 10.10
CA ALA A 124 25.90 -9.63 11.38
C ALA A 124 24.53 -8.92 11.29
N ALA A 125 23.83 -8.85 12.41
CA ALA A 125 22.55 -8.15 12.48
C ALA A 125 22.70 -6.68 12.06
N GLY A 126 21.74 -6.17 11.28
CA GLY A 126 21.71 -4.79 10.78
C GLY A 126 22.40 -4.58 9.42
N TYR A 127 23.08 -5.58 8.86
CA TYR A 127 23.72 -5.46 7.55
C TYR A 127 22.85 -6.03 6.45
N ILE A 128 22.85 -5.36 5.30
CA ILE A 128 22.18 -5.81 4.08
C ILE A 128 22.97 -6.95 3.48
N TYR A 129 22.35 -8.08 3.26
CA TYR A 129 23.01 -9.27 2.69
C TYR A 129 22.43 -9.71 1.36
N LYS A 130 21.27 -9.15 0.97
CA LYS A 130 20.59 -9.48 -0.29
C LYS A 130 19.97 -8.24 -0.88
N GLN A 131 20.03 -8.14 -2.20
CA GLN A 131 19.52 -7.01 -2.96
C GLN A 131 18.80 -7.53 -4.20
N SER A 132 17.66 -6.99 -4.51
CA SER A 132 16.91 -7.30 -5.74
C SER A 132 16.25 -6.03 -6.31
N PRO A 133 16.57 -5.64 -7.54
CA PRO A 133 17.52 -6.22 -8.50
C PRO A 133 18.97 -6.18 -8.03
N VAL A 134 19.83 -7.01 -8.66
CA VAL A 134 21.26 -7.02 -8.34
C VAL A 134 21.93 -5.71 -8.74
N SER A 135 23.07 -5.39 -8.07
CA SER A 135 23.91 -4.23 -8.39
C SER A 135 24.38 -4.24 -9.85
N GLY A 136 24.61 -3.05 -10.43
CA GLY A 136 25.01 -2.86 -11.81
C GLY A 136 23.89 -3.03 -12.84
N ARG A 137 22.70 -3.45 -12.45
CA ARG A 137 21.54 -3.53 -13.37
C ARG A 137 21.00 -2.14 -13.68
N THR A 138 20.63 -1.91 -14.93
CA THR A 138 19.90 -0.72 -15.34
C THR A 138 18.45 -0.85 -14.94
N VAL A 139 17.93 0.11 -14.19
CA VAL A 139 16.57 0.21 -13.71
C VAL A 139 16.02 1.59 -14.03
N ARG A 140 14.70 1.73 -14.07
CA ARG A 140 14.06 3.05 -14.27
C ARG A 140 14.02 3.81 -12.95
N GLU A 141 14.20 5.11 -13.04
CA GLU A 141 14.02 6.00 -11.89
C GLU A 141 12.68 5.76 -11.18
N GLY A 142 12.70 5.67 -9.85
CA GLY A 142 11.55 5.37 -9.00
C GLY A 142 11.14 3.89 -9.01
N GLN A 143 12.00 2.98 -9.51
CA GLN A 143 11.77 1.54 -9.40
C GLN A 143 11.98 1.08 -7.95
N ASN A 144 11.17 0.09 -7.52
CA ASN A 144 11.33 -0.55 -6.24
C ASN A 144 12.55 -1.48 -6.26
N VAL A 145 13.36 -1.36 -5.21
CA VAL A 145 14.52 -2.20 -4.92
C VAL A 145 14.31 -2.81 -3.55
N THR A 146 14.27 -4.13 -3.48
CA THR A 146 14.18 -4.85 -2.21
C THR A 146 15.57 -5.03 -1.64
N LEU A 147 15.76 -4.56 -0.40
CA LEU A 147 16.98 -4.75 0.38
C LEU A 147 16.66 -5.57 1.62
N THR A 148 17.29 -6.75 1.73
CA THR A 148 17.05 -7.65 2.86
C THR A 148 18.18 -7.47 3.88
N VAL A 149 17.79 -7.08 5.11
CA VAL A 149 18.68 -6.84 6.24
C VAL A 149 18.76 -8.11 7.08
N SER A 150 19.98 -8.50 7.46
CA SER A 150 20.21 -9.62 8.36
C SER A 150 19.74 -9.29 9.78
N LEU A 151 18.99 -10.19 10.40
CA LEU A 151 18.72 -10.20 11.83
C LEU A 151 19.83 -10.93 12.63
N GLY A 152 20.89 -11.37 11.96
CA GLY A 152 21.95 -12.21 12.53
C GLY A 152 21.50 -13.67 12.66
N THR A 153 22.20 -14.40 13.49
CA THR A 153 21.89 -15.81 13.77
C THR A 153 20.58 -15.92 14.57
N GLN A 154 19.69 -16.79 14.11
CA GLN A 154 18.50 -17.13 14.87
C GLN A 154 18.83 -18.11 15.99
N TYR A 155 18.49 -17.77 17.23
CA TYR A 155 18.61 -18.64 18.39
C TYR A 155 17.27 -19.10 18.89
N VAL A 156 17.22 -20.34 19.36
CA VAL A 156 16.07 -20.94 20.04
C VAL A 156 16.51 -21.45 21.43
N THR A 157 15.58 -21.44 22.39
CA THR A 157 15.88 -21.96 23.73
C THR A 157 15.45 -23.40 23.80
N VAL A 158 16.35 -24.29 24.26
CA VAL A 158 16.07 -25.71 24.51
C VAL A 158 15.05 -25.82 25.63
N PRO A 159 13.86 -26.41 25.41
CA PRO A 159 12.87 -26.62 26.47
C PRO A 159 13.31 -27.74 27.40
N ASP A 160 12.75 -27.75 28.60
CA ASP A 160 12.89 -28.90 29.50
C ASP A 160 11.94 -30.01 29.06
N VAL A 161 12.52 -31.04 28.48
CA VAL A 161 11.81 -32.26 28.05
C VAL A 161 12.19 -33.47 28.92
N THR A 162 12.82 -33.25 30.07
CA THR A 162 13.18 -34.32 31.03
C THR A 162 11.92 -35.07 31.49
N ASN A 163 12.01 -36.39 31.56
CA ASN A 163 10.91 -37.31 31.84
C ASN A 163 9.78 -37.36 30.78
N TYR A 164 9.89 -36.64 29.66
CA TYR A 164 8.96 -36.79 28.53
C TYR A 164 9.22 -38.12 27.82
N VAL A 165 8.18 -38.70 27.20
CA VAL A 165 8.34 -39.81 26.29
C VAL A 165 9.20 -39.34 25.11
N GLN A 166 10.13 -40.18 24.67
CA GLN A 166 11.08 -39.84 23.58
C GLN A 166 10.38 -39.17 22.38
N ALA A 167 9.27 -39.77 21.90
CA ALA A 167 8.57 -39.26 20.71
C ALA A 167 8.04 -37.83 20.91
N ASP A 168 7.50 -37.52 22.07
CA ASP A 168 6.95 -36.20 22.39
C ASP A 168 8.08 -35.17 22.52
N ALA A 169 9.19 -35.55 23.15
CA ALA A 169 10.38 -34.70 23.23
C ALA A 169 10.98 -34.38 21.87
N GLU A 170 11.12 -35.41 21.00
CA GLU A 170 11.59 -35.21 19.65
C GLU A 170 10.68 -34.26 18.85
N GLN A 171 9.36 -34.44 18.94
CA GLN A 171 8.42 -33.57 18.23
C GLN A 171 8.52 -32.12 18.70
N GLN A 172 8.55 -31.90 20.02
CA GLN A 172 8.66 -30.57 20.60
C GLN A 172 9.95 -29.86 20.19
N LEU A 173 11.07 -30.57 20.14
CA LEU A 173 12.35 -30.01 19.70
C LEU A 173 12.36 -29.73 18.21
N LYS A 174 11.79 -30.62 17.37
CA LYS A 174 11.65 -30.41 15.91
C LYS A 174 10.78 -29.20 15.59
N ASP A 175 9.70 -28.99 16.35
CA ASP A 175 8.80 -27.85 16.14
C ASP A 175 9.49 -26.50 16.42
N LEU A 176 10.57 -26.50 17.21
CA LEU A 176 11.44 -25.34 17.44
C LEU A 176 12.48 -25.14 16.32
N GLY A 177 12.54 -26.02 15.34
CA GLY A 177 13.47 -25.92 14.21
C GLY A 177 14.89 -26.41 14.53
N VAL A 178 15.08 -27.27 15.53
CA VAL A 178 16.36 -27.93 15.81
C VAL A 178 16.33 -29.39 15.35
N SER A 179 17.49 -29.93 15.01
CA SER A 179 17.68 -31.34 14.69
C SER A 179 17.81 -32.14 15.99
N VAL A 180 17.27 -33.34 16.04
CA VAL A 180 17.33 -34.19 17.25
C VAL A 180 18.17 -35.43 16.98
N LEU A 181 19.13 -35.69 17.87
CA LEU A 181 19.91 -36.92 17.87
C LEU A 181 19.60 -37.70 19.19
N VAL A 182 19.05 -38.89 19.01
CA VAL A 182 18.73 -39.75 20.19
C VAL A 182 19.92 -40.62 20.54
N THR A 183 20.28 -40.62 21.82
CA THR A 183 21.26 -41.57 22.40
C THR A 183 20.62 -42.31 23.57
N GLN A 184 20.97 -43.58 23.71
CA GLN A 184 20.42 -44.40 24.80
C GLN A 184 21.41 -44.48 25.96
N ALA A 185 20.91 -44.26 27.17
CA ALA A 185 21.68 -44.42 28.40
C ALA A 185 20.82 -45.18 29.44
N VAL A 186 21.49 -45.79 30.38
CA VAL A 186 20.81 -46.50 31.49
C VAL A 186 20.76 -45.57 32.70
N ASP A 187 19.55 -45.29 33.17
CA ASP A 187 19.31 -44.54 34.40
C ASP A 187 18.18 -45.24 35.17
N THR A 188 18.42 -45.52 36.46
CA THR A 188 17.44 -46.25 37.28
C THR A 188 16.37 -45.32 37.88
N SER A 189 16.55 -44.01 37.78
CA SER A 189 15.62 -43.01 38.33
C SER A 189 14.59 -42.53 37.28
N VAL A 190 14.79 -42.85 36.00
CA VAL A 190 13.93 -42.44 34.88
C VAL A 190 13.22 -43.65 34.27
N ALA A 191 11.96 -43.49 33.92
CA ALA A 191 11.19 -44.55 33.25
C ALA A 191 11.81 -44.95 31.89
N THR A 192 11.78 -46.24 31.56
CA THR A 192 12.27 -46.71 30.26
C THR A 192 11.56 -46.01 29.11
N GLY A 193 12.33 -45.47 28.16
CA GLY A 193 11.81 -44.74 27.01
C GLY A 193 11.49 -43.25 27.27
N ALA A 194 11.83 -42.76 28.47
CA ALA A 194 11.74 -41.35 28.79
C ALA A 194 13.12 -40.68 28.70
N VAL A 195 13.10 -39.38 28.40
CA VAL A 195 14.30 -38.53 28.27
C VAL A 195 14.94 -38.32 29.63
N ILE A 196 16.23 -38.61 29.71
CA ILE A 196 17.03 -38.42 30.93
C ILE A 196 17.53 -36.98 31.00
N ARG A 197 18.03 -36.47 29.90
CA ARG A 197 18.60 -35.12 29.76
C ARG A 197 18.69 -34.69 28.28
N THR A 198 18.94 -33.42 28.09
CA THR A 198 19.32 -32.86 26.75
C THR A 198 20.76 -32.33 26.79
N ASP A 199 21.40 -32.36 25.64
CA ASP A 199 22.68 -31.71 25.42
C ASP A 199 22.64 -30.94 24.09
N PRO A 200 22.68 -29.60 24.11
CA PRO A 200 22.78 -28.71 25.26
C PRO A 200 21.61 -28.81 26.26
N ALA A 201 21.91 -28.46 27.49
CA ALA A 201 20.95 -28.58 28.61
C ALA A 201 19.71 -27.67 28.40
N ALA A 202 18.58 -28.04 29.01
CA ALA A 202 17.39 -27.22 29.05
C ALA A 202 17.69 -25.79 29.51
N GLY A 203 17.07 -24.80 28.87
CA GLY A 203 17.32 -23.38 29.06
C GLY A 203 18.51 -22.80 28.27
N SER A 204 19.34 -23.63 27.64
CA SER A 204 20.43 -23.16 26.77
C SER A 204 19.87 -22.54 25.46
N GLN A 205 20.54 -21.52 24.97
CA GLN A 205 20.27 -20.98 23.64
C GLN A 205 21.15 -21.71 22.62
N VAL A 206 20.54 -22.19 21.58
CA VAL A 206 21.19 -22.88 20.46
C VAL A 206 20.79 -22.25 19.16
N GLU A 207 21.62 -22.35 18.14
CA GLU A 207 21.27 -21.85 16.80
C GLU A 207 20.12 -22.68 16.21
N ALA A 208 19.20 -22.04 15.51
CA ALA A 208 18.16 -22.72 14.77
C ALA A 208 18.82 -23.68 13.73
N GLY A 209 18.29 -24.91 13.63
CA GLY A 209 18.87 -25.96 12.79
C GLY A 209 20.03 -26.73 13.43
N SER A 210 20.57 -26.32 14.59
CA SER A 210 21.59 -27.07 15.31
C SER A 210 21.05 -28.40 15.85
N THR A 211 21.93 -29.28 16.30
CA THR A 211 21.55 -30.59 16.82
C THR A 211 21.50 -30.58 18.35
N VAL A 212 20.38 -31.05 18.89
CA VAL A 212 20.20 -31.33 20.31
C VAL A 212 20.19 -32.84 20.54
N VAL A 213 21.00 -33.31 21.46
CA VAL A 213 21.06 -34.74 21.85
C VAL A 213 20.07 -34.99 22.98
N VAL A 214 19.31 -36.05 22.88
CA VAL A 214 18.35 -36.50 23.90
C VAL A 214 18.61 -37.95 24.29
#